data_79a1da0764afdbcf2b89df9dcab65ae3
#
_entry.id   79a1da0764afdbcf2b89df9dcab65ae3
#
_cell.length_a   1.000
_cell.length_b   1.000
_cell.length_c   1.000
_cell.angle_alpha   90.00
_cell.angle_beta   90.00
_cell.angle_gamma   90.00
#
_symmetry.space_group_name_H-M   'P 1'
#
loop_
_entity.id
_entity.type
_entity.pdbx_description
1 polymer ?
#
loop_
_entity_poly.entity_id
_entity_poly.type
_entity_poly.pdbx_seq_one_letter_code
_entity_poly.pdbx_strand_id
1 'polypeptide(L)'
;NVMRIETMDKLVKKVKKMELGNPVITTLVGLVVFYIGLKMFSGGMKSMGNIEHLAYFTHNVAWMFLGGIVMTLLWQSSSLSTTAIIALVASWAVPLPAAIAAVLGANIGTTGTIWIAGLLVSDGMPKGDTLRIAMAHTGVNLLMALSLLPFVHHIGRFLSKF
;
A
#
# COMPACT_ATOMS: atom_id res chain seq x y z
N ASN A 1 33.64 -15.94 9.21
CA ASN A 1 32.52 -15.26 9.90
C ASN A 1 32.91 -13.84 10.39
N VAL A 2 34.08 -13.59 10.91
CA VAL A 2 34.53 -12.26 11.42
C VAL A 2 34.60 -11.22 10.32
N MET A 3 35.14 -11.55 9.14
CA MET A 3 35.24 -10.66 7.98
C MET A 3 33.87 -10.21 7.44
N ARG A 4 32.82 -11.05 7.58
CA ARG A 4 31.45 -10.74 7.18
C ARG A 4 30.76 -9.76 8.14
N ILE A 5 31.11 -9.85 9.44
CA ILE A 5 30.59 -8.95 10.48
C ILE A 5 31.23 -7.56 10.33
N GLU A 6 32.54 -7.47 10.11
CA GLU A 6 33.23 -6.19 9.85
C GLU A 6 32.73 -5.50 8.58
N THR A 7 32.41 -6.27 7.53
CA THR A 7 31.83 -5.72 6.28
C THR A 7 30.44 -5.17 6.51
N MET A 8 29.61 -5.87 7.29
CA MET A 8 28.27 -5.39 7.64
C MET A 8 28.32 -4.14 8.52
N ASP A 9 29.21 -4.09 9.51
CA ASP A 9 29.41 -2.89 10.35
C ASP A 9 29.90 -1.68 9.55
N LYS A 10 30.80 -1.88 8.57
CA LYS A 10 31.20 -0.81 7.65
C LYS A 10 30.06 -0.33 6.77
N LEU A 11 29.21 -1.24 6.29
CA LEU A 11 28.01 -0.90 5.51
C LEU A 11 26.99 -0.14 6.37
N VAL A 12 26.71 -0.60 7.58
CA VAL A 12 25.79 0.08 8.51
C VAL A 12 26.32 1.48 8.87
N LYS A 13 27.63 1.62 9.16
CA LYS A 13 28.25 2.93 9.38
C LYS A 13 28.20 3.83 8.15
N LYS A 14 28.35 3.26 6.94
CA LYS A 14 28.25 4.00 5.68
C LYS A 14 26.82 4.47 5.41
N VAL A 15 25.82 3.62 5.66
CA VAL A 15 24.39 3.96 5.56
C VAL A 15 24.03 5.03 6.60
N LYS A 16 24.49 4.90 7.84
CA LYS A 16 24.30 5.89 8.91
C LYS A 16 24.99 7.24 8.61
N LYS A 17 26.13 7.23 7.89
CA LYS A 17 26.82 8.44 7.43
C LYS A 17 26.17 9.07 6.19
N MET A 18 25.33 8.32 5.47
CA MET A 18 24.46 8.82 4.39
C MET A 18 23.15 9.41 4.91
N GLU A 19 22.91 9.44 6.23
CA GLU A 19 21.87 10.32 6.79
C GLU A 19 22.27 11.75 6.40
N LEU A 20 21.54 12.29 5.44
CA LEU A 20 21.63 13.71 5.07
C LEU A 20 21.47 14.50 6.38
N GLY A 21 22.55 15.17 6.82
CA GLY A 21 22.72 15.69 8.18
C GLY A 21 21.66 16.72 8.66
N ASN A 22 20.59 16.94 7.89
CA ASN A 22 19.44 17.73 8.29
C ASN A 22 18.18 16.91 7.99
N PRO A 23 17.37 16.53 9.02
CA PRO A 23 16.17 15.72 8.85
C PRO A 23 15.13 16.36 7.91
N VAL A 24 15.08 17.69 7.85
CA VAL A 24 14.17 18.42 6.93
C VAL A 24 14.60 18.17 5.49
N ILE A 25 15.91 18.30 5.19
CA ILE A 25 16.44 18.08 3.85
C ILE A 25 16.23 16.62 3.43
N THR A 26 16.50 15.67 4.33
CA THR A 26 16.27 14.24 4.07
C THR A 26 14.81 13.95 3.74
N THR A 27 13.89 14.53 4.50
CA THR A 27 12.44 14.37 4.26
C THR A 27 12.05 14.97 2.91
N LEU A 28 12.51 16.18 2.59
CA LEU A 28 12.21 16.84 1.32
C LEU A 28 12.76 16.05 0.12
N VAL A 29 14.00 15.57 0.21
CA VAL A 29 14.60 14.71 -0.83
C VAL A 29 13.82 13.42 -0.98
N GLY A 30 13.41 12.78 0.13
CA GLY A 30 12.57 11.58 0.11
C GLY A 30 11.24 11.81 -0.59
N LEU A 31 10.57 12.94 -0.33
CA LEU A 31 9.32 13.32 -1.01
C LEU A 31 9.51 13.53 -2.51
N VAL A 32 10.61 14.17 -2.92
CA VAL A 32 10.93 14.37 -4.36
C VAL A 32 11.18 13.03 -5.04
N VAL A 33 11.98 12.16 -4.44
CA VAL A 33 12.27 10.80 -4.97
C VAL A 33 10.98 9.98 -5.05
N PHE A 34 10.14 10.05 -4.02
CA PHE A 34 8.84 9.39 -4.01
C PHE A 34 7.94 9.89 -5.15
N TYR A 35 7.85 11.21 -5.34
CA TYR A 35 7.07 11.80 -6.43
C TYR A 35 7.57 11.37 -7.82
N ILE A 36 8.90 11.36 -8.03
CA ILE A 36 9.51 10.89 -9.28
C ILE A 36 9.16 9.41 -9.51
N GLY A 37 9.34 8.56 -8.50
CA GLY A 37 8.99 7.14 -8.56
C GLY A 37 7.51 6.90 -8.91
N LEU A 38 6.61 7.70 -8.33
CA LEU A 38 5.18 7.64 -8.61
C LEU A 38 4.86 8.03 -10.06
N LYS A 39 5.52 9.07 -10.60
CA LYS A 39 5.41 9.46 -12.02
C LYS A 39 5.93 8.39 -12.97
N MET A 40 7.06 7.77 -12.66
CA MET A 40 7.61 6.67 -13.44
C MET A 40 6.68 5.44 -13.42
N PHE A 41 6.16 5.08 -12.25
CA PHE A 41 5.19 4.00 -12.09
C PHE A 41 3.93 4.26 -12.92
N SER A 42 3.32 5.44 -12.78
CA SER A 42 2.15 5.85 -13.56
C SER A 42 2.41 5.83 -15.06
N GLY A 43 3.55 6.34 -15.52
CA GLY A 43 3.96 6.32 -16.93
C GLY A 43 4.17 4.90 -17.46
N GLY A 44 4.83 4.05 -16.69
CA GLY A 44 5.01 2.63 -17.01
C GLY A 44 3.67 1.91 -17.15
N MET A 45 2.76 2.09 -16.20
CA MET A 45 1.41 1.49 -16.25
C MET A 45 0.60 1.98 -17.46
N LYS A 46 0.70 3.26 -17.82
CA LYS A 46 0.06 3.80 -19.02
C LYS A 46 0.59 3.13 -20.30
N SER A 47 1.90 2.90 -20.37
CA SER A 47 2.52 2.21 -21.50
C SER A 47 2.11 0.73 -21.57
N MET A 48 1.79 0.11 -20.45
CA MET A 48 1.29 -1.27 -20.36
C MET A 48 -0.22 -1.38 -20.61
N GLY A 49 -0.96 -0.26 -20.61
CA GLY A 49 -2.43 -0.22 -20.74
C GLY A 49 -2.97 -0.78 -22.06
N ASN A 50 -2.12 -0.97 -23.08
CA ASN A 50 -2.47 -1.62 -24.35
C ASN A 50 -2.38 -3.15 -24.29
N ILE A 51 -2.02 -3.74 -23.15
CA ILE A 51 -1.99 -5.19 -22.97
C ILE A 51 -3.38 -5.64 -22.51
N GLU A 52 -4.12 -6.32 -23.40
CA GLU A 52 -5.49 -6.78 -23.16
C GLU A 52 -5.64 -7.54 -21.82
N HIS A 53 -4.67 -8.38 -21.51
CA HIS A 53 -4.67 -9.11 -20.24
C HIS A 53 -4.58 -8.20 -19.01
N LEU A 54 -3.82 -7.11 -19.06
CA LEU A 54 -3.72 -6.17 -17.96
C LEU A 54 -5.03 -5.40 -17.76
N ALA A 55 -5.69 -5.00 -18.86
CA ALA A 55 -7.00 -4.35 -18.83
C ALA A 55 -8.06 -5.25 -18.16
N TYR A 56 -8.01 -6.56 -18.43
CA TYR A 56 -8.90 -7.51 -17.77
C TYR A 56 -8.77 -7.46 -16.24
N PHE A 57 -7.55 -7.41 -15.71
CA PHE A 57 -7.32 -7.33 -14.27
C PHE A 57 -7.67 -5.94 -13.71
N THR A 58 -7.21 -4.87 -14.36
CA THR A 58 -7.37 -3.50 -13.85
C THR A 58 -8.80 -2.97 -13.94
N HIS A 59 -9.62 -3.51 -14.86
CA HIS A 59 -11.04 -3.14 -14.98
C HIS A 59 -11.96 -4.01 -14.13
N ASN A 60 -11.47 -5.11 -13.59
CA ASN A 60 -12.27 -6.01 -12.78
C ASN A 60 -12.21 -5.62 -11.31
N VAL A 61 -13.38 -5.32 -10.74
CA VAL A 61 -13.55 -4.90 -9.34
C VAL A 61 -12.98 -5.93 -8.36
N ALA A 62 -13.24 -7.23 -8.59
CA ALA A 62 -12.78 -8.30 -7.69
C ALA A 62 -11.26 -8.45 -7.72
N TRP A 63 -10.64 -8.44 -8.90
CA TRP A 63 -9.19 -8.51 -9.03
C TRP A 63 -8.49 -7.29 -8.45
N MET A 64 -9.07 -6.09 -8.63
CA MET A 64 -8.52 -4.86 -8.05
C MET A 64 -8.67 -4.83 -6.53
N PHE A 65 -9.77 -5.36 -5.99
CA PHE A 65 -9.95 -5.54 -4.54
C PHE A 65 -8.86 -6.46 -3.95
N LEU A 66 -8.66 -7.64 -4.55
CA LEU A 66 -7.61 -8.58 -4.13
C LEU A 66 -6.21 -7.96 -4.32
N GLY A 67 -5.98 -7.27 -5.42
CA GLY A 67 -4.74 -6.56 -5.69
C GLY A 67 -4.42 -5.51 -4.62
N GLY A 68 -5.42 -4.77 -4.16
CA GLY A 68 -5.29 -3.81 -3.06
C GLY A 68 -4.85 -4.47 -1.75
N ILE A 69 -5.45 -5.64 -1.41
CA ILE A 69 -5.06 -6.43 -0.23
C ILE A 69 -3.59 -6.85 -0.35
N VAL A 70 -3.23 -7.51 -1.45
CA VAL A 70 -1.88 -8.05 -1.67
C VAL A 70 -0.83 -6.94 -1.67
N MET A 71 -1.09 -5.85 -2.40
CA MET A 71 -0.18 -4.72 -2.51
C MET A 71 0.10 -4.10 -1.14
N THR A 72 -0.94 -3.94 -0.30
CA THR A 72 -0.77 -3.36 1.03
C THR A 72 -0.08 -4.33 2.00
N LEU A 73 -0.35 -5.63 1.90
CA LEU A 73 0.38 -6.64 2.67
C LEU A 73 1.88 -6.65 2.33
N LEU A 74 2.24 -6.53 1.06
CA LEU A 74 3.63 -6.51 0.62
C LEU A 74 4.35 -5.21 1.01
N TRP A 75 3.71 -4.08 0.81
CA TRP A 75 4.30 -2.76 1.08
C TRP A 75 4.19 -2.33 2.54
N GLN A 76 3.36 -3.01 3.33
CA GLN A 76 3.07 -2.68 4.73
C GLN A 76 2.65 -1.20 4.91
N SER A 77 2.06 -0.60 3.87
CA SER A 77 1.67 0.81 3.83
C SER A 77 0.43 1.01 2.97
N SER A 78 -0.71 1.22 3.60
CA SER A 78 -1.96 1.55 2.91
C SER A 78 -1.92 2.93 2.25
N SER A 79 -1.19 3.88 2.84
CA SER A 79 -0.99 5.19 2.24
C SER A 79 -0.23 5.10 0.92
N LEU A 80 0.84 4.31 0.85
CA LEU A 80 1.59 4.06 -0.37
C LEU A 80 0.71 3.35 -1.41
N SER A 81 -0.02 2.32 -1.01
CA SER A 81 -0.95 1.59 -1.88
C SER A 81 -2.02 2.52 -2.45
N THR A 82 -2.67 3.33 -1.61
CA THR A 82 -3.70 4.27 -2.05
C THR A 82 -3.14 5.33 -2.99
N THR A 83 -1.95 5.86 -2.71
CA THR A 83 -1.30 6.85 -3.59
C THR A 83 -0.95 6.25 -4.96
N ALA A 84 -0.50 5.00 -5.00
CA ALA A 84 -0.26 4.28 -6.24
C ALA A 84 -1.57 4.05 -7.03
N ILE A 85 -2.65 3.67 -6.35
CA ILE A 85 -3.98 3.51 -6.96
C ILE A 85 -4.46 4.84 -7.55
N ILE A 86 -4.30 5.96 -6.85
CA ILE A 86 -4.62 7.31 -7.36
C ILE A 86 -3.81 7.62 -8.62
N ALA A 87 -2.53 7.30 -8.64
CA ALA A 87 -1.68 7.49 -9.83
C ALA A 87 -2.13 6.63 -11.03
N LEU A 88 -2.62 5.40 -10.77
CA LEU A 88 -3.18 4.54 -11.81
C LEU A 88 -4.49 5.10 -12.39
N VAL A 89 -5.35 5.67 -11.55
CA VAL A 89 -6.56 6.38 -12.02
C VAL A 89 -6.17 7.61 -12.83
N ALA A 90 -5.23 8.41 -12.35
CA ALA A 90 -4.76 9.61 -13.04
C ALA A 90 -4.10 9.32 -14.39
N SER A 91 -3.55 8.12 -14.57
CA SER A 91 -3.00 7.65 -15.85
C SER A 91 -4.02 6.95 -16.78
N TRP A 92 -5.27 6.88 -16.37
CA TRP A 92 -6.36 6.16 -17.06
C TRP A 92 -6.14 4.64 -17.17
N ALA A 93 -5.21 4.09 -16.40
CA ALA A 93 -4.91 2.65 -16.39
C ALA A 93 -5.94 1.84 -15.58
N VAL A 94 -6.69 2.48 -14.69
CA VAL A 94 -7.69 1.85 -13.81
C VAL A 94 -8.95 2.72 -13.77
N PRO A 95 -10.14 2.16 -14.02
CA PRO A 95 -11.39 2.88 -13.88
C PRO A 95 -11.75 3.11 -12.41
N LEU A 96 -12.45 4.21 -12.13
CA LEU A 96 -12.76 4.64 -10.77
C LEU A 96 -13.44 3.58 -9.89
N PRO A 97 -14.44 2.79 -10.35
CA PRO A 97 -15.03 1.74 -9.52
C PRO A 97 -14.03 0.67 -9.07
N ALA A 98 -13.13 0.25 -9.97
CA ALA A 98 -12.10 -0.73 -9.68
C ALA A 98 -11.04 -0.15 -8.73
N ALA A 99 -10.70 1.13 -8.86
CA ALA A 99 -9.82 1.83 -7.94
C ALA A 99 -10.42 1.92 -6.53
N ILE A 100 -11.71 2.23 -6.40
CA ILE A 100 -12.41 2.23 -5.11
C ILE A 100 -12.35 0.85 -4.47
N ALA A 101 -12.56 -0.21 -5.23
CA ALA A 101 -12.43 -1.58 -4.74
C ALA A 101 -11.01 -1.88 -4.26
N ALA A 102 -9.98 -1.43 -5.00
CA ALA A 102 -8.59 -1.59 -4.58
C ALA A 102 -8.27 -0.85 -3.27
N VAL A 103 -8.82 0.34 -3.06
CA VAL A 103 -8.69 1.08 -1.78
C VAL A 103 -9.37 0.34 -0.63
N LEU A 104 -10.57 -0.23 -0.86
CA LEU A 104 -11.23 -1.08 0.15
C LEU A 104 -10.41 -2.32 0.47
N GLY A 105 -9.78 -2.93 -0.54
CA GLY A 105 -8.82 -4.02 -0.35
C GLY A 105 -7.59 -3.59 0.44
N ALA A 106 -7.02 -2.42 0.13
CA ALA A 106 -5.87 -1.87 0.84
C ALA A 106 -6.14 -1.68 2.33
N ASN A 107 -7.35 -1.27 2.71
CA ASN A 107 -7.76 -1.17 4.11
C ASN A 107 -7.75 -2.51 4.83
N ILE A 108 -8.19 -3.59 4.16
CA ILE A 108 -8.07 -4.95 4.72
C ILE A 108 -6.59 -5.36 4.80
N GLY A 109 -5.79 -5.10 3.77
CA GLY A 109 -4.36 -5.41 3.75
C GLY A 109 -3.59 -4.77 4.92
N THR A 110 -4.00 -3.58 5.37
CA THR A 110 -3.43 -2.91 6.55
C THR A 110 -3.57 -3.75 7.82
N THR A 111 -4.60 -4.58 7.93
CA THR A 111 -4.81 -5.42 9.12
C THR A 111 -3.69 -6.44 9.29
N GLY A 112 -3.07 -6.89 8.19
CA GLY A 112 -1.95 -7.82 8.22
C GLY A 112 -0.75 -7.32 9.04
N THR A 113 -0.46 -6.02 8.97
CA THR A 113 0.60 -5.39 9.77
C THR A 113 0.33 -5.52 11.27
N ILE A 114 -0.92 -5.32 11.68
CA ILE A 114 -1.32 -5.41 13.11
C ILE A 114 -1.23 -6.85 13.59
N TRP A 115 -1.59 -7.83 12.74
CA TRP A 115 -1.43 -9.25 13.08
C TRP A 115 0.04 -9.62 13.22
N ILE A 116 0.91 -9.18 12.31
CA ILE A 116 2.35 -9.40 12.39
C ILE A 116 2.91 -8.76 13.66
N ALA A 117 2.57 -7.51 13.95
CA ALA A 117 3.00 -6.82 15.15
C ALA A 117 2.48 -7.53 16.42
N GLY A 118 1.20 -7.92 16.45
CA GLY A 118 0.61 -8.62 17.59
C GLY A 118 1.20 -10.00 17.87
N LEU A 119 1.68 -10.69 16.83
CA LEU A 119 2.29 -12.02 16.98
C LEU A 119 3.80 -11.95 17.29
N LEU A 120 4.52 -10.98 16.71
CA LEU A 120 5.98 -10.92 16.76
C LEU A 120 6.52 -9.96 17.84
N VAL A 121 5.80 -8.88 18.16
CA VAL A 121 6.30 -7.77 19.02
C VAL A 121 5.72 -7.82 20.44
N SER A 122 5.04 -8.88 20.81
CA SER A 122 4.31 -8.98 22.09
C SER A 122 5.21 -9.16 23.34
N ASP A 123 6.50 -8.82 23.29
CA ASP A 123 7.37 -8.82 24.44
C ASP A 123 6.96 -7.68 25.39
N GLY A 124 6.22 -8.05 26.46
CA GLY A 124 5.79 -7.12 27.52
C GLY A 124 4.33 -6.66 27.48
N MET A 125 3.57 -6.91 26.42
CA MET A 125 2.12 -6.68 26.42
C MET A 125 1.33 -7.97 26.65
N PRO A 126 0.14 -7.91 27.30
CA PRO A 126 -0.76 -9.06 27.37
C PRO A 126 -1.14 -9.49 25.93
N LYS A 127 -0.65 -10.64 25.48
CA LYS A 127 -0.93 -11.19 24.13
C LYS A 127 -2.41 -11.18 23.78
N GLY A 128 -3.27 -11.37 24.79
CA GLY A 128 -4.72 -11.37 24.62
C GLY A 128 -5.29 -10.03 24.14
N ASP A 129 -4.82 -8.91 24.66
CA ASP A 129 -5.36 -7.59 24.31
C ASP A 129 -4.86 -7.13 22.92
N THR A 130 -3.63 -7.43 22.57
CA THR A 130 -3.08 -7.17 21.23
C THR A 130 -3.87 -7.91 20.15
N LEU A 131 -4.19 -9.19 20.39
CA LEU A 131 -5.00 -9.98 19.46
C LEU A 131 -6.45 -9.49 19.37
N ARG A 132 -7.06 -9.04 20.49
CA ARG A 132 -8.41 -8.44 20.48
C ARG A 132 -8.45 -7.17 19.63
N ILE A 133 -7.44 -6.32 19.74
CA ILE A 133 -7.31 -5.11 18.89
C ILE A 133 -7.16 -5.49 17.42
N ALA A 134 -6.32 -6.47 17.11
CA ALA A 134 -6.13 -6.96 15.74
C ALA A 134 -7.44 -7.51 15.15
N MET A 135 -8.19 -8.30 15.93
CA MET A 135 -9.50 -8.83 15.53
C MET A 135 -10.52 -7.71 15.33
N ALA A 136 -10.62 -6.76 16.25
CA ALA A 136 -11.54 -5.62 16.15
C ALA A 136 -11.23 -4.78 14.89
N HIS A 137 -9.96 -4.44 14.67
CA HIS A 137 -9.54 -3.69 13.50
C HIS A 137 -9.84 -4.44 12.18
N THR A 138 -9.56 -5.75 12.14
CA THR A 138 -9.87 -6.60 10.98
C THR A 138 -11.37 -6.66 10.74
N GLY A 139 -12.16 -6.87 11.80
CA GLY A 139 -13.62 -6.91 11.73
C GLY A 139 -14.22 -5.63 11.16
N VAL A 140 -13.78 -4.47 11.63
CA VAL A 140 -14.25 -3.16 11.13
C VAL A 140 -13.90 -2.98 9.66
N ASN A 141 -12.65 -3.25 9.26
CA ASN A 141 -12.24 -3.08 7.85
C ASN A 141 -12.97 -4.07 6.92
N LEU A 142 -13.17 -5.31 7.38
CA LEU A 142 -13.89 -6.32 6.62
C LEU A 142 -15.37 -5.93 6.46
N LEU A 143 -16.04 -5.52 7.53
CA LEU A 143 -17.44 -5.07 7.49
C LEU A 143 -17.59 -3.86 6.57
N MET A 144 -16.72 -2.87 6.67
CA MET A 144 -16.73 -1.70 5.79
C MET A 144 -16.55 -2.11 4.33
N ALA A 145 -15.56 -2.95 4.03
CA ALA A 145 -15.29 -3.39 2.67
C ALA A 145 -16.47 -4.18 2.09
N LEU A 146 -17.02 -5.17 2.83
CA LEU A 146 -18.16 -5.97 2.38
C LEU A 146 -19.42 -5.14 2.20
N SER A 147 -19.63 -4.11 3.03
CA SER A 147 -20.78 -3.20 2.92
C SER A 147 -20.69 -2.30 1.70
N LEU A 148 -19.48 -1.82 1.34
CA LEU A 148 -19.29 -0.83 0.26
C LEU A 148 -18.98 -1.48 -1.10
N LEU A 149 -18.37 -2.66 -1.12
CA LEU A 149 -17.95 -3.34 -2.35
C LEU A 149 -19.10 -3.54 -3.37
N PRO A 150 -20.33 -3.90 -2.99
CA PRO A 150 -21.44 -4.01 -3.93
C PRO A 150 -21.82 -2.66 -4.58
N PHE A 151 -21.50 -1.56 -3.94
CA PHE A 151 -21.89 -0.20 -4.36
C PHE A 151 -20.79 0.57 -5.10
N VAL A 152 -19.60 -0.01 -5.33
CA VAL A 152 -18.45 0.71 -5.95
C VAL A 152 -18.80 1.31 -7.31
N HIS A 153 -19.65 0.67 -8.11
CA HIS A 153 -20.11 1.22 -9.39
C HIS A 153 -21.03 2.43 -9.21
N HIS A 154 -21.88 2.44 -8.18
CA HIS A 154 -22.74 3.58 -7.87
C HIS A 154 -21.92 4.73 -7.31
N ILE A 155 -20.99 4.45 -6.39
CA ILE A 155 -20.06 5.42 -5.82
C ILE A 155 -19.18 6.03 -6.92
N GLY A 156 -18.60 5.19 -7.79
CA GLY A 156 -17.77 5.66 -8.91
C GLY A 156 -18.54 6.58 -9.86
N ARG A 157 -19.78 6.24 -10.23
CA ARG A 157 -20.64 7.09 -11.06
C ARG A 157 -21.04 8.40 -10.37
N PHE A 158 -21.23 8.37 -9.07
CA PHE A 158 -21.52 9.60 -8.31
C PHE A 158 -20.30 10.53 -8.31
N LEU A 159 -19.13 10.00 -7.97
CA LEU A 159 -17.88 10.77 -7.91
C LEU A 159 -17.42 11.29 -9.28
N SER A 160 -17.72 10.59 -10.36
CA SER A 160 -17.36 11.04 -11.73
C SER A 160 -18.13 12.27 -12.21
N LYS A 161 -19.10 12.77 -11.44
CA LYS A 161 -19.86 14.00 -11.76
C LYS A 161 -19.15 15.27 -11.29
N PHE A 162 -18.11 15.13 -10.47
CA PHE A 162 -17.28 16.22 -9.95
C PHE A 162 -15.90 16.24 -10.64
#